data_944e8e8c570fd572effb42b374efeaa8
#
_entry.id   944e8e8c570fd572effb42b374efeaa8
#
_cell.length_a   1.000
_cell.length_b   1.000
_cell.length_c   1.000
_cell.angle_alpha   90.00
_cell.angle_beta   90.00
_cell.angle_gamma   90.00
#
_symmetry.space_group_name_H-M   'P 1'
#
loop_
_entity.id
_entity.type
_entity.pdbx_description
1 polymer ?
#
loop_
_entity_poly.entity_id
_entity_poly.type
_entity_poly.pdbx_seq_one_letter_code
_entity_poly.pdbx_strand_id
1 'polypeptide(L)'
;AAVRDRCGTDFAVIVRLDGHEYGVENGITIDDAAGHARAAATAGADAIHVSATSSSGTGIGFTDAPLPWQPNQYEGLARAVKAAVDVPVLAVGRIRPPDAERILGEGGADFVSMGRQLLADPDLVRRLNAGRPDLVRPCINCFVCVAQNFWSGRPVCAVNARLGHYGEPDPSPASSPRHVVVIGGGPGGMECARVAAERGHRVTLL
;
A
#
# COMPACT_ATOMS: atom_id res chain seq x y z
N ALA A 1 8.38 9.85 -24.10
CA ALA A 1 9.13 9.69 -25.36
C ALA A 1 10.23 8.63 -25.18
N ALA A 2 11.39 8.91 -24.55
CA ALA A 2 12.55 7.98 -24.54
C ALA A 2 12.26 6.57 -23.98
N VAL A 3 11.41 6.42 -22.96
CA VAL A 3 11.00 5.10 -22.44
C VAL A 3 10.19 4.36 -23.50
N ARG A 4 9.23 5.02 -24.11
CA ARG A 4 8.38 4.46 -25.17
C ARG A 4 9.20 4.03 -26.37
N ASP A 5 10.18 4.85 -26.79
CA ASP A 5 11.07 4.57 -27.92
C ASP A 5 11.92 3.31 -27.69
N ARG A 6 12.30 3.02 -26.44
CA ARG A 6 13.12 1.86 -26.08
C ARG A 6 12.31 0.60 -25.76
N CYS A 7 11.14 0.76 -25.15
CA CYS A 7 10.34 -0.37 -24.64
C CYS A 7 9.19 -0.77 -25.56
N GLY A 8 8.90 0.03 -26.59
CA GLY A 8 7.79 -0.22 -27.52
C GLY A 8 6.43 0.23 -26.99
N THR A 9 5.41 0.01 -27.82
CA THR A 9 4.03 0.46 -27.54
C THR A 9 3.30 -0.40 -26.51
N ASP A 10 3.67 -1.66 -26.40
CA ASP A 10 3.00 -2.64 -25.53
C ASP A 10 3.50 -2.61 -24.07
N PHE A 11 4.50 -1.77 -23.79
CA PHE A 11 5.03 -1.60 -22.45
C PHE A 11 4.28 -0.49 -21.72
N ALA A 12 3.61 -0.82 -20.59
CA ALA A 12 2.89 0.16 -19.79
C ALA A 12 3.84 1.19 -19.14
N VAL A 13 3.57 2.47 -19.38
CA VAL A 13 4.33 3.60 -18.81
C VAL A 13 3.45 4.37 -17.86
N ILE A 14 3.68 4.21 -16.55
CA ILE A 14 2.97 4.93 -15.50
C ILE A 14 3.88 6.02 -14.96
N VAL A 15 3.41 7.27 -14.98
CA VAL A 15 4.16 8.41 -14.42
C VAL A 15 3.64 8.72 -13.02
N ARG A 16 4.51 8.64 -12.02
CA ARG A 16 4.21 9.12 -10.66
C ARG A 16 4.66 10.57 -10.53
N LEU A 17 3.76 11.41 -10.06
CA LEU A 17 4.01 12.82 -9.79
C LEU A 17 3.40 13.24 -8.46
N ASP A 18 3.91 14.32 -7.90
CA ASP A 18 3.32 14.96 -6.73
C ASP A 18 2.18 15.89 -7.16
N GLY A 19 1.02 15.67 -6.56
CA GLY A 19 -0.15 16.56 -6.72
C GLY A 19 0.00 17.85 -5.93
N HIS A 20 0.87 17.85 -4.91
CA HIS A 20 1.19 19.02 -4.11
C HIS A 20 2.49 18.81 -3.33
N GLU A 21 3.30 19.88 -3.19
CA GLU A 21 4.49 19.92 -2.34
C GLU A 21 4.19 20.74 -1.08
N TYR A 22 3.87 20.06 0.02
CA TYR A 22 3.48 20.71 1.28
C TYR A 22 4.69 21.37 1.97
N GLY A 23 4.53 22.64 2.37
CA GLY A 23 5.55 23.38 3.11
C GLY A 23 6.82 23.72 2.30
N VAL A 24 6.76 23.64 0.99
CA VAL A 24 7.82 24.05 0.06
C VAL A 24 7.46 25.42 -0.51
N GLU A 25 8.31 26.42 -0.32
CA GLU A 25 8.12 27.72 -0.93
C GLU A 25 8.25 27.61 -2.46
N ASN A 26 7.26 28.13 -3.19
CA ASN A 26 7.13 27.94 -4.64
C ASN A 26 7.10 26.45 -5.09
N GLY A 27 6.69 25.56 -4.20
CA GLY A 27 6.51 24.14 -4.50
C GLY A 27 5.34 23.89 -5.45
N ILE A 28 5.25 22.66 -5.95
CA ILE A 28 4.19 22.21 -6.87
C ILE A 28 2.82 22.40 -6.23
N THR A 29 1.94 23.10 -6.93
CA THR A 29 0.52 23.22 -6.61
C THR A 29 -0.29 22.17 -7.38
N ILE A 30 -1.58 22.04 -7.05
CA ILE A 30 -2.47 21.14 -7.77
C ILE A 30 -2.66 21.55 -9.24
N ASP A 31 -2.62 22.84 -9.54
CA ASP A 31 -2.73 23.35 -10.91
C ASP A 31 -1.48 23.01 -11.72
N ASP A 32 -0.28 23.13 -11.12
CA ASP A 32 0.96 22.69 -11.74
C ASP A 32 0.93 21.17 -11.99
N ALA A 33 0.50 20.39 -11.01
CA ALA A 33 0.39 18.93 -11.12
C ALA A 33 -0.56 18.51 -12.25
N ALA A 34 -1.69 19.21 -12.40
CA ALA A 34 -2.62 18.99 -13.52
C ALA A 34 -1.95 19.31 -14.87
N GLY A 35 -1.13 20.36 -14.92
CA GLY A 35 -0.30 20.70 -16.08
C GLY A 35 0.72 19.62 -16.41
N HIS A 36 1.45 19.16 -15.41
CA HIS A 36 2.43 18.06 -15.54
C HIS A 36 1.79 16.76 -15.99
N ALA A 37 0.61 16.43 -15.44
CA ALA A 37 -0.15 15.23 -15.82
C ALA A 37 -0.57 15.28 -17.30
N ARG A 38 -1.10 16.43 -17.78
CA ARG A 38 -1.42 16.63 -19.21
C ARG A 38 -0.19 16.46 -20.11
N ALA A 39 0.94 17.05 -19.71
CA ALA A 39 2.19 16.93 -20.44
C ALA A 39 2.67 15.46 -20.50
N ALA A 40 2.59 14.73 -19.39
CA ALA A 40 2.96 13.33 -19.33
C ALA A 40 2.05 12.46 -20.21
N ALA A 41 0.73 12.66 -20.16
CA ALA A 41 -0.24 11.95 -21.00
C ALA A 41 0.02 12.24 -22.49
N THR A 42 0.23 13.50 -22.88
CA THR A 42 0.58 13.90 -24.25
C THR A 42 1.91 13.26 -24.72
N ALA A 43 2.87 13.08 -23.80
CA ALA A 43 4.14 12.42 -24.09
C ALA A 43 4.05 10.88 -24.14
N GLY A 44 2.84 10.29 -24.01
CA GLY A 44 2.58 8.87 -24.14
C GLY A 44 2.63 8.08 -22.83
N ALA A 45 2.36 8.70 -21.69
CA ALA A 45 2.09 7.96 -20.47
C ALA A 45 0.72 7.27 -20.57
N ASP A 46 0.64 6.01 -20.12
CA ASP A 46 -0.58 5.22 -20.11
C ASP A 46 -1.42 5.46 -18.85
N ALA A 47 -0.81 5.93 -17.77
CA ALA A 47 -1.50 6.28 -16.54
C ALA A 47 -0.70 7.27 -15.70
N ILE A 48 -1.39 7.97 -14.79
CA ILE A 48 -0.80 8.91 -13.84
C ILE A 48 -1.03 8.40 -12.41
N HIS A 49 0.03 8.28 -11.62
CA HIS A 49 -0.04 7.97 -10.20
C HIS A 49 0.17 9.24 -9.38
N VAL A 50 -0.83 9.66 -8.64
CA VAL A 50 -0.80 10.94 -7.91
C VAL A 50 -0.39 10.71 -6.46
N SER A 51 0.71 11.32 -6.07
CA SER A 51 1.25 11.32 -4.70
C SER A 51 1.27 12.74 -4.15
N ALA A 52 1.99 12.94 -3.07
CA ALA A 52 2.37 14.25 -2.55
C ALA A 52 3.69 14.13 -1.82
N THR A 53 4.41 15.24 -1.71
CA THR A 53 5.62 15.35 -0.90
C THR A 53 5.53 16.51 0.09
N SER A 54 6.49 16.59 1.00
CA SER A 54 6.57 17.68 1.96
C SER A 54 8.03 18.00 2.29
N SER A 55 8.29 19.25 2.67
CA SER A 55 9.56 19.61 3.27
C SER A 55 9.72 18.95 4.65
N SER A 56 10.83 18.27 4.86
CA SER A 56 11.16 17.64 6.14
C SER A 56 11.37 18.67 7.27
N GLY A 57 11.67 19.91 6.93
CA GLY A 57 11.93 20.99 7.89
C GLY A 57 10.66 21.59 8.53
N THR A 58 9.52 21.48 7.89
CA THR A 58 8.27 22.12 8.33
C THR A 58 7.37 21.22 9.17
N GLY A 59 7.61 19.91 9.20
CA GLY A 59 6.74 18.95 9.87
C GLY A 59 5.30 18.89 9.29
N ILE A 60 5.06 19.59 8.20
CA ILE A 60 3.75 19.67 7.55
C ILE A 60 3.68 18.63 6.45
N GLY A 61 2.70 17.76 6.54
CA GLY A 61 2.45 16.73 5.54
C GLY A 61 3.62 15.75 5.42
N PHE A 62 3.32 14.50 5.47
CA PHE A 62 4.30 13.46 5.24
C PHE A 62 3.87 12.68 4.01
N THR A 63 4.82 12.41 3.13
CA THR A 63 4.60 11.61 1.92
C THR A 63 3.94 10.27 2.18
N ASP A 64 4.04 9.77 3.42
CA ASP A 64 3.53 8.47 3.83
C ASP A 64 2.16 8.51 4.51
N ALA A 65 1.48 9.65 4.54
CA ALA A 65 0.17 9.82 5.18
C ALA A 65 0.08 9.14 6.57
N PRO A 66 0.80 9.66 7.60
CA PRO A 66 0.84 9.07 8.92
C PRO A 66 -0.46 9.24 9.71
N LEU A 67 -0.54 8.59 10.88
CA LEU A 67 -1.74 8.58 11.73
C LEU A 67 -2.29 9.97 12.13
N PRO A 68 -1.45 10.99 12.43
CA PRO A 68 -1.96 12.31 12.79
C PRO A 68 -2.81 12.97 11.68
N TRP A 69 -2.66 12.53 10.44
CA TRP A 69 -3.41 13.03 9.30
C TRP A 69 -4.64 12.17 9.00
N GLN A 70 -5.62 12.76 8.33
CA GLN A 70 -6.83 12.03 7.95
C GLN A 70 -6.52 10.88 6.96
N PRO A 71 -7.27 9.77 6.98
CA PRO A 71 -7.23 8.79 5.91
C PRO A 71 -7.55 9.45 4.56
N ASN A 72 -7.08 8.84 3.47
CA ASN A 72 -7.35 9.29 2.10
C ASN A 72 -6.86 10.72 1.82
N GLN A 73 -5.78 11.13 2.48
CA GLN A 73 -5.27 12.51 2.48
C GLN A 73 -5.06 13.08 1.08
N TYR A 74 -4.71 12.23 0.10
CA TYR A 74 -4.40 12.66 -1.27
C TYR A 74 -5.53 12.38 -2.27
N GLU A 75 -6.71 11.98 -1.79
CA GLU A 75 -7.86 11.71 -2.66
C GLU A 75 -8.25 12.92 -3.50
N GLY A 76 -8.29 14.12 -2.89
CA GLY A 76 -8.62 15.36 -3.58
C GLY A 76 -7.62 15.70 -4.69
N LEU A 77 -6.34 15.41 -4.49
CA LEU A 77 -5.30 15.59 -5.49
C LEU A 77 -5.49 14.64 -6.68
N ALA A 78 -5.76 13.37 -6.41
CA ALA A 78 -6.03 12.39 -7.47
C ALA A 78 -7.28 12.77 -8.27
N ARG A 79 -8.35 13.18 -7.61
CA ARG A 79 -9.60 13.63 -8.23
C ARG A 79 -9.38 14.85 -9.14
N ALA A 80 -8.59 15.83 -8.71
CA ALA A 80 -8.29 17.01 -9.51
C ALA A 80 -7.43 16.68 -10.74
N VAL A 81 -6.43 15.81 -10.61
CA VAL A 81 -5.64 15.33 -11.75
C VAL A 81 -6.53 14.51 -12.70
N LYS A 82 -7.41 13.65 -12.19
CA LYS A 82 -8.35 12.88 -12.98
C LYS A 82 -9.26 13.77 -13.84
N ALA A 83 -9.70 14.90 -13.32
CA ALA A 83 -10.50 15.87 -14.07
C ALA A 83 -9.70 16.58 -15.19
N ALA A 84 -8.37 16.47 -15.19
CA ALA A 84 -7.49 17.19 -16.11
C ALA A 84 -6.90 16.30 -17.22
N VAL A 85 -7.06 14.98 -17.15
CA VAL A 85 -6.49 14.02 -18.12
C VAL A 85 -7.50 12.94 -18.50
N ASP A 86 -7.32 12.38 -19.69
CA ASP A 86 -8.15 11.27 -20.21
C ASP A 86 -7.54 9.89 -19.92
N VAL A 87 -6.27 9.83 -19.50
CA VAL A 87 -5.61 8.58 -19.11
C VAL A 87 -6.00 8.17 -17.69
N PRO A 88 -5.96 6.88 -17.36
CA PRO A 88 -6.25 6.39 -16.01
C PRO A 88 -5.42 7.07 -14.92
N VAL A 89 -6.03 7.31 -13.77
CA VAL A 89 -5.39 7.90 -12.60
C VAL A 89 -5.41 6.94 -11.42
N LEU A 90 -4.25 6.79 -10.77
CA LEU A 90 -4.08 5.99 -9.56
C LEU A 90 -4.00 6.91 -8.33
N ALA A 91 -4.88 6.68 -7.36
CA ALA A 91 -4.85 7.37 -6.06
C ALA A 91 -4.02 6.59 -5.04
N VAL A 92 -3.36 7.31 -4.12
CA VAL A 92 -2.62 6.75 -2.98
C VAL A 92 -2.84 7.64 -1.74
N GLY A 93 -2.39 7.21 -0.57
CA GLY A 93 -2.42 8.02 0.65
C GLY A 93 -3.27 7.40 1.76
N ARG A 94 -2.86 6.26 2.30
CA ARG A 94 -3.54 5.54 3.39
C ARG A 94 -5.01 5.23 3.07
N ILE A 95 -5.25 4.76 1.86
CA ILE A 95 -6.57 4.30 1.42
C ILE A 95 -6.81 2.91 2.00
N ARG A 96 -7.96 2.70 2.64
CA ARG A 96 -8.41 1.41 3.15
C ARG A 96 -9.39 0.75 2.16
N PRO A 97 -9.62 -0.57 2.22
CA PRO A 97 -10.50 -1.24 1.27
C PRO A 97 -11.89 -0.60 1.10
N PRO A 98 -12.65 -0.25 2.17
CA PRO A 98 -13.95 0.40 2.00
C PRO A 98 -13.84 1.79 1.36
N ASP A 99 -12.77 2.54 1.66
CA ASP A 99 -12.53 3.86 1.06
C ASP A 99 -12.16 3.73 -0.43
N ALA A 100 -11.43 2.64 -0.80
CA ALA A 100 -11.12 2.34 -2.19
C ALA A 100 -12.37 2.12 -3.04
N GLU A 101 -13.30 1.29 -2.56
CA GLU A 101 -14.58 1.04 -3.24
C GLU A 101 -15.36 2.34 -3.45
N ARG A 102 -15.40 3.21 -2.44
CA ARG A 102 -16.05 4.52 -2.54
C ARG A 102 -15.36 5.41 -3.58
N ILE A 103 -14.03 5.57 -3.50
CA ILE A 103 -13.25 6.44 -4.40
C ILE A 103 -13.44 6.01 -5.86
N LEU A 104 -13.37 4.71 -6.13
CA LEU A 104 -13.56 4.16 -7.47
C LEU A 104 -15.01 4.32 -7.94
N GLY A 105 -15.98 3.99 -7.08
CA GLY A 105 -17.41 4.11 -7.38
C GLY A 105 -17.88 5.53 -7.66
N GLU A 106 -17.28 6.53 -7.01
CA GLU A 106 -17.52 7.95 -7.25
C GLU A 106 -16.73 8.53 -8.44
N GLY A 107 -15.90 7.75 -9.10
CA GLY A 107 -15.04 8.20 -10.20
C GLY A 107 -13.92 9.15 -9.75
N GLY A 108 -13.49 9.08 -8.50
CA GLY A 108 -12.41 9.90 -7.96
C GLY A 108 -11.02 9.48 -8.45
N ALA A 109 -10.89 8.21 -8.85
CA ALA A 109 -9.71 7.63 -9.49
C ALA A 109 -10.14 6.39 -10.28
N ASP A 110 -9.27 5.83 -11.12
CA ASP A 110 -9.50 4.57 -11.84
C ASP A 110 -8.88 3.38 -11.12
N PHE A 111 -7.82 3.64 -10.34
CA PHE A 111 -7.13 2.65 -9.52
C PHE A 111 -6.76 3.22 -8.17
N VAL A 112 -6.53 2.34 -7.20
CA VAL A 112 -5.97 2.71 -5.90
C VAL A 112 -4.71 1.92 -5.59
N SER A 113 -3.74 2.58 -4.98
CA SER A 113 -2.47 2.00 -4.54
C SER A 113 -2.44 1.88 -3.02
N MET A 114 -2.19 0.65 -2.53
CA MET A 114 -2.20 0.33 -1.11
C MET A 114 -0.86 -0.30 -0.67
N GLY A 115 0.20 0.49 -0.52
CA GLY A 115 1.52 -0.05 -0.14
C GLY A 115 1.49 -0.78 1.21
N ARG A 116 1.37 -0.05 2.32
CA ARG A 116 1.43 -0.62 3.68
C ARG A 116 0.32 -1.62 3.99
N GLN A 117 -0.86 -1.45 3.41
CA GLN A 117 -1.95 -2.40 3.56
C GLN A 117 -1.60 -3.76 2.92
N LEU A 118 -0.95 -3.78 1.77
CA LEU A 118 -0.48 -5.02 1.12
C LEU A 118 0.73 -5.63 1.82
N LEU A 119 1.55 -4.83 2.51
CA LEU A 119 2.58 -5.37 3.41
C LEU A 119 1.97 -6.06 4.64
N ALA A 120 0.87 -5.51 5.16
CA ALA A 120 0.14 -6.13 6.27
C ALA A 120 -0.60 -7.39 5.83
N ASP A 121 -1.21 -7.36 4.65
CA ASP A 121 -1.98 -8.48 4.09
C ASP A 121 -1.77 -8.63 2.58
N PRO A 122 -0.83 -9.46 2.14
CA PRO A 122 -0.60 -9.71 0.71
C PRO A 122 -1.80 -10.40 0.02
N ASP A 123 -2.66 -11.07 0.80
CA ASP A 123 -3.85 -11.76 0.30
C ASP A 123 -5.09 -10.87 0.23
N LEU A 124 -4.97 -9.58 0.49
CA LEU A 124 -6.08 -8.62 0.55
C LEU A 124 -7.09 -8.80 -0.59
N VAL A 125 -6.63 -8.71 -1.83
CA VAL A 125 -7.51 -8.78 -3.01
C VAL A 125 -8.18 -10.14 -3.11
N ARG A 126 -7.45 -11.22 -2.85
CA ARG A 126 -8.00 -12.59 -2.85
C ARG A 126 -9.10 -12.76 -1.82
N ARG A 127 -8.92 -12.22 -0.62
CA ARG A 127 -9.90 -12.29 0.49
C ARG A 127 -11.16 -11.48 0.17
N LEU A 128 -10.99 -10.27 -0.36
CA LEU A 128 -12.11 -9.43 -0.77
C LEU A 128 -12.93 -10.09 -1.90
N ASN A 129 -12.27 -10.63 -2.92
CA ASN A 129 -12.93 -11.33 -4.03
C ASN A 129 -13.66 -12.60 -3.56
N ALA A 130 -13.19 -13.23 -2.49
CA ALA A 130 -13.86 -14.38 -1.86
C ALA A 130 -15.02 -13.99 -0.92
N GLY A 131 -15.33 -12.68 -0.80
CA GLY A 131 -16.36 -12.18 0.12
C GLY A 131 -15.97 -12.31 1.60
N ARG A 132 -14.66 -12.36 1.91
CA ARG A 132 -14.14 -12.56 3.26
C ARG A 132 -13.37 -11.35 3.78
N PRO A 133 -14.00 -10.16 3.86
CA PRO A 133 -13.36 -8.97 4.43
C PRO A 133 -12.99 -9.13 5.92
N ASP A 134 -13.67 -10.02 6.62
CA ASP A 134 -13.42 -10.41 8.02
C ASP A 134 -12.03 -11.02 8.22
N LEU A 135 -11.45 -11.63 7.19
CA LEU A 135 -10.11 -12.21 7.22
C LEU A 135 -9.00 -11.22 6.84
N VAL A 136 -9.35 -10.03 6.37
CA VAL A 136 -8.35 -9.02 6.00
C VAL A 136 -7.62 -8.52 7.23
N ARG A 137 -6.29 -8.60 7.21
CA ARG A 137 -5.43 -8.06 8.25
C ARG A 137 -5.18 -6.57 8.01
N PRO A 138 -5.74 -5.66 8.83
CA PRO A 138 -5.60 -4.24 8.58
C PRO A 138 -4.19 -3.74 8.91
N CYS A 139 -3.68 -2.81 8.11
CA CYS A 139 -2.49 -2.05 8.47
C CYS A 139 -2.84 -1.09 9.63
N ILE A 140 -2.09 -1.18 10.74
CA ILE A 140 -2.29 -0.33 11.92
C ILE A 140 -1.51 1.00 11.85
N ASN A 141 -0.84 1.27 10.73
CA ASN A 141 -0.05 2.48 10.49
C ASN A 141 1.01 2.79 11.56
N CYS A 142 1.64 1.76 12.12
CA CYS A 142 2.69 1.87 13.13
C CYS A 142 4.04 2.34 12.57
N PHE A 143 4.20 2.41 11.26
CA PHE A 143 5.41 2.85 10.55
C PHE A 143 6.66 2.01 10.75
N VAL A 144 6.61 0.89 11.43
CA VAL A 144 7.79 0.03 11.61
C VAL A 144 8.41 -0.43 10.29
N CYS A 145 7.59 -0.67 9.26
CA CYS A 145 8.06 -1.02 7.92
C CYS A 145 8.77 0.15 7.22
N VAL A 146 8.31 1.38 7.41
CA VAL A 146 8.93 2.59 6.86
C VAL A 146 10.26 2.86 7.57
N ALA A 147 10.31 2.71 8.89
CA ALA A 147 11.52 2.90 9.67
C ALA A 147 12.68 2.00 9.20
N GLN A 148 12.40 0.78 8.73
CA GLN A 148 13.42 -0.13 8.22
C GLN A 148 14.18 0.42 6.99
N ASN A 149 13.58 1.30 6.20
CA ASN A 149 14.27 1.94 5.07
C ASN A 149 15.47 2.77 5.51
N PHE A 150 15.45 3.30 6.73
CA PHE A 150 16.56 4.10 7.29
C PHE A 150 17.65 3.26 7.95
N TRP A 151 17.37 1.99 8.21
CA TRP A 151 18.29 1.10 8.91
C TRP A 151 18.86 0.00 8.01
N SER A 152 18.59 0.04 6.71
CA SER A 152 18.99 -0.99 5.75
C SER A 152 18.58 -2.42 6.16
N GLY A 153 17.54 -2.50 6.96
CA GLY A 153 16.98 -3.76 7.42
C GLY A 153 15.99 -4.36 6.42
N ARG A 154 15.76 -5.68 6.54
CA ARG A 154 14.65 -6.28 5.78
C ARG A 154 13.32 -5.69 6.27
N PRO A 155 12.31 -5.57 5.39
CA PRO A 155 11.01 -5.06 5.79
C PRO A 155 10.39 -5.96 6.85
N VAL A 156 9.79 -5.34 7.88
CA VAL A 156 9.04 -6.01 8.94
C VAL A 156 7.67 -5.35 9.09
N CYS A 157 6.70 -6.09 9.62
CA CYS A 157 5.38 -5.57 9.88
C CYS A 157 4.89 -6.03 11.25
N ALA A 158 4.31 -5.11 12.04
CA ALA A 158 3.80 -5.42 13.37
C ALA A 158 2.61 -6.40 13.37
N VAL A 159 1.91 -6.51 12.24
CA VAL A 159 0.73 -7.40 12.08
C VAL A 159 0.94 -8.53 11.07
N ASN A 160 2.10 -8.60 10.42
CA ASN A 160 2.44 -9.66 9.47
C ASN A 160 3.85 -10.18 9.76
N ALA A 161 3.93 -11.24 10.56
CA ALA A 161 5.19 -11.86 10.95
C ALA A 161 5.97 -12.47 9.76
N ARG A 162 5.32 -12.71 8.61
CA ARG A 162 5.95 -13.28 7.41
C ARG A 162 6.61 -12.24 6.51
N LEU A 163 6.35 -10.95 6.72
CA LEU A 163 6.97 -9.92 5.90
C LEU A 163 8.50 -9.90 6.07
N GLY A 164 9.20 -9.89 4.94
CA GLY A 164 10.67 -9.92 4.91
C GLY A 164 11.29 -11.33 4.92
N HIS A 165 10.47 -12.37 5.05
CA HIS A 165 10.90 -13.78 4.99
C HIS A 165 10.75 -14.36 3.59
N TYR A 166 11.25 -13.63 2.58
CA TYR A 166 11.20 -14.05 1.19
C TYR A 166 12.15 -15.24 0.97
N GLY A 167 11.65 -16.26 0.27
CA GLY A 167 12.41 -17.49 0.01
C GLY A 167 12.32 -18.53 1.13
N GLU A 168 11.76 -18.19 2.28
CA GLU A 168 11.37 -19.20 3.26
C GLU A 168 10.07 -19.85 2.79
N PRO A 169 9.98 -21.18 2.73
CA PRO A 169 8.77 -21.85 2.30
C PRO A 169 7.61 -21.53 3.27
N ASP A 170 6.42 -21.49 2.74
CA ASP A 170 5.22 -21.42 3.57
C ASP A 170 5.16 -22.66 4.49
N PRO A 171 4.57 -22.55 5.68
CA PRO A 171 4.44 -23.66 6.58
C PRO A 171 3.76 -24.85 5.89
N SER A 172 4.54 -25.87 5.53
CA SER A 172 4.00 -27.08 4.94
C SER A 172 3.25 -27.91 5.98
N PRO A 173 2.26 -28.71 5.58
CA PRO A 173 1.63 -29.68 6.47
C PRO A 173 2.66 -30.57 7.15
N ALA A 174 2.46 -30.84 8.42
CA ALA A 174 3.33 -31.73 9.16
C ALA A 174 3.17 -33.18 8.66
N SER A 175 4.29 -33.85 8.40
CA SER A 175 4.27 -35.29 8.03
C SER A 175 3.67 -36.18 9.12
N SER A 176 3.72 -35.73 10.37
CA SER A 176 3.16 -36.40 11.53
C SER A 176 2.49 -35.37 12.45
N PRO A 177 1.18 -35.16 12.34
CA PRO A 177 0.42 -34.29 13.24
C PRO A 177 0.59 -34.69 14.71
N ARG A 178 0.75 -33.70 15.58
CA ARG A 178 0.93 -33.87 17.02
C ARG A 178 -0.02 -32.99 17.80
N HIS A 179 -0.16 -33.25 19.09
CA HIS A 179 -0.75 -32.29 20.01
C HIS A 179 0.33 -31.32 20.50
N VAL A 180 0.18 -30.05 20.20
CA VAL A 180 1.07 -28.98 20.60
C VAL A 180 0.40 -28.15 21.68
N VAL A 181 1.05 -27.97 22.80
CA VAL A 181 0.59 -27.08 23.88
C VAL A 181 1.47 -25.84 23.85
N VAL A 182 0.84 -24.67 23.67
CA VAL A 182 1.49 -23.35 23.70
C VAL A 182 1.12 -22.71 25.02
N ILE A 183 2.15 -22.34 25.81
CA ILE A 183 1.96 -21.67 27.10
C ILE A 183 2.25 -20.18 26.91
N GLY A 184 1.23 -19.35 27.10
CA GLY A 184 1.29 -17.90 26.96
C GLY A 184 0.53 -17.41 25.72
N GLY A 185 -0.62 -16.74 25.93
CA GLY A 185 -1.49 -16.15 24.89
C GLY A 185 -1.05 -14.78 24.37
N GLY A 186 0.22 -14.38 24.52
CA GLY A 186 0.76 -13.17 23.90
C GLY A 186 0.94 -13.31 22.39
N PRO A 187 1.33 -12.21 21.67
CA PRO A 187 1.45 -12.21 20.20
C PRO A 187 2.30 -13.36 19.66
N GLY A 188 3.42 -13.67 20.30
CA GLY A 188 4.30 -14.78 19.90
C GLY A 188 3.65 -16.15 20.08
N GLY A 189 2.95 -16.37 21.21
CA GLY A 189 2.24 -17.62 21.46
C GLY A 189 1.05 -17.80 20.53
N MET A 190 0.28 -16.75 20.28
CA MET A 190 -0.82 -16.79 19.30
C MET A 190 -0.32 -17.10 17.90
N GLU A 191 0.77 -16.50 17.45
CA GLU A 191 1.35 -16.78 16.13
C GLU A 191 1.91 -18.21 16.06
N CYS A 192 2.59 -18.69 17.10
CA CYS A 192 3.04 -20.08 17.21
C CYS A 192 1.85 -21.06 17.10
N ALA A 193 0.79 -20.80 17.84
CA ALA A 193 -0.42 -21.63 17.83
C ALA A 193 -1.09 -21.64 16.44
N ARG A 194 -1.18 -20.46 15.80
CA ARG A 194 -1.72 -20.31 14.45
C ARG A 194 -0.93 -21.14 13.44
N VAL A 195 0.40 -20.99 13.42
CA VAL A 195 1.27 -21.72 12.48
C VAL A 195 1.22 -23.22 12.73
N ALA A 196 1.21 -23.65 14.00
CA ALA A 196 1.08 -25.06 14.33
C ALA A 196 -0.24 -25.64 13.84
N ALA A 197 -1.35 -24.91 13.99
CA ALA A 197 -2.67 -25.31 13.50
C ALA A 197 -2.71 -25.39 11.96
N GLU A 198 -2.15 -24.40 11.26
CA GLU A 198 -2.02 -24.41 9.79
C GLU A 198 -1.24 -25.64 9.28
N ARG A 199 -0.26 -26.09 10.04
CA ARG A 199 0.51 -27.31 9.73
C ARG A 199 -0.25 -28.60 10.06
N GLY A 200 -1.47 -28.53 10.55
CA GLY A 200 -2.32 -29.67 10.86
C GLY A 200 -2.12 -30.27 12.26
N HIS A 201 -1.40 -29.60 13.16
CA HIS A 201 -1.30 -30.04 14.54
C HIS A 201 -2.59 -29.74 15.32
N ARG A 202 -2.92 -30.56 16.31
CA ARG A 202 -3.92 -30.20 17.33
C ARG A 202 -3.26 -29.24 18.31
N VAL A 203 -3.82 -28.05 18.51
CA VAL A 203 -3.21 -27.01 19.35
C VAL A 203 -4.06 -26.69 20.56
N THR A 204 -3.42 -26.59 21.72
CA THR A 204 -3.98 -25.99 22.93
C THR A 204 -3.14 -24.76 23.29
N LEU A 205 -3.79 -23.61 23.38
CA LEU A 205 -3.18 -22.36 23.84
C LEU A 205 -3.67 -22.04 25.26
N LEU A 206 -2.73 -21.80 26.21
CA LEU A 206 -2.99 -21.48 27.61
C LEU A 206 -2.49 -20.09 27.93
#